data_bbe3450a840b0a60ace7fe66c9cf6116
#
_entry.id   bbe3450a840b0a60ace7fe66c9cf6116
#
_cell.length_a   1.000
_cell.length_b   1.000
_cell.length_c   1.000
_cell.angle_alpha   90.00
_cell.angle_beta   90.00
_cell.angle_gamma   90.00
#
_symmetry.space_group_name_H-M   'P 1'
#
loop_
_entity.id
_entity.type
_entity.pdbx_description
1 polymer ?
#
loop_
_entity_poly.entity_id
_entity_poly.type
_entity_poly.pdbx_seq_one_letter_code
_entity_poly.pdbx_strand_id
1 'polypeptide(L)'
;MPRALPLVCAALPRPASVLVLAALAAGLAACGQGQPAGGHGFPPAQVTIATVATRDLPVSWEYVGQTTGSKDVEVRARVTGILEKKLYAEGGPVRPGQPLFEIDSKPLQAQYNAVLAEVARAQAAVAQAERESARLKPLAERRAVGQKEADDAVSTAELARAGLKAAEARAAEVQLNLGYTKVNAPVAGLSSRAMKSEGSLVNANETLLTVISQVDPIWVPFNISENEQLEVNKQVAAGRLVLPRDNGFDVVLKLADGTTFPRQGRINFADTRINPATGALTFV
;
A
#
# COMPACT_ATOMS: atom_id res chain seq x y z
N MET A 1 -35.06 69.46 10.70
CA MET A 1 -36.09 70.52 10.68
C MET A 1 -36.89 70.42 11.91
N PRO A 2 -37.17 71.54 12.53
CA PRO A 2 -37.39 71.71 13.97
C PRO A 2 -38.83 72.03 14.34
N ARG A 3 -39.13 72.02 15.63
CA ARG A 3 -40.09 72.93 16.26
C ARG A 3 -40.12 72.60 17.75
N ALA A 4 -39.60 73.33 18.59
CA ALA A 4 -39.70 74.64 19.20
C ALA A 4 -41.11 74.97 19.81
N LEU A 5 -41.06 75.00 21.15
CA LEU A 5 -41.69 76.04 22.03
C LEU A 5 -43.20 75.98 22.34
N PRO A 6 -43.67 76.66 23.35
CA PRO A 6 -43.06 77.60 24.25
C PRO A 6 -43.38 77.50 25.80
N LEU A 7 -42.67 78.26 26.59
CA LEU A 7 -42.93 78.76 27.92
C LEU A 7 -44.31 79.45 28.08
N VAL A 8 -44.92 79.22 29.26
CA VAL A 8 -45.77 80.27 29.83
C VAL A 8 -45.48 80.37 31.33
N CYS A 9 -44.93 81.59 31.71
CA CYS A 9 -44.93 82.09 33.05
C CYS A 9 -46.29 82.54 33.46
N ALA A 10 -46.69 82.29 34.68
CA ALA A 10 -47.67 83.16 35.37
C ALA A 10 -47.41 83.17 36.90
N ALA A 11 -47.44 84.35 37.43
CA ALA A 11 -46.97 84.77 38.71
C ALA A 11 -48.01 84.68 39.82
N LEU A 12 -47.56 84.36 41.07
CA LEU A 12 -47.84 84.96 42.38
C LEU A 12 -49.33 85.18 42.84
N PRO A 13 -49.65 85.31 44.16
CA PRO A 13 -48.82 85.55 45.34
C PRO A 13 -49.36 84.97 46.68
N ARG A 14 -48.58 85.05 47.77
CA ARG A 14 -48.85 85.34 49.18
C ARG A 14 -49.21 84.20 50.14
N PRO A 15 -49.15 84.42 51.39
CA PRO A 15 -48.08 84.20 52.39
C PRO A 15 -48.14 82.82 53.10
N ALA A 16 -48.70 81.86 52.48
CA ALA A 16 -48.70 80.46 52.96
C ALA A 16 -47.38 79.69 52.71
N SER A 17 -46.52 80.32 51.99
CA SER A 17 -45.23 79.74 51.58
C SER A 17 -44.18 79.66 52.67
N VAL A 18 -44.29 80.47 53.70
CA VAL A 18 -43.27 80.49 54.79
C VAL A 18 -43.46 79.36 55.79
N LEU A 19 -44.74 78.97 56.05
CA LEU A 19 -45.02 77.84 56.95
C LEU A 19 -44.76 76.50 56.34
N VAL A 20 -44.92 76.39 55.05
CA VAL A 20 -44.59 75.17 54.34
C VAL A 20 -43.07 74.96 54.19
N LEU A 21 -42.31 76.03 54.02
CA LEU A 21 -40.84 75.97 54.02
C LEU A 21 -40.24 75.55 55.35
N ALA A 22 -40.83 76.08 56.53
CA ALA A 22 -40.37 75.64 57.84
C ALA A 22 -40.66 74.25 58.22
N ALA A 23 -41.82 73.64 57.72
CA ALA A 23 -42.17 72.24 57.89
C ALA A 23 -41.28 71.31 56.99
N LEU A 24 -40.93 71.77 55.80
CA LEU A 24 -40.02 71.03 54.94
C LEU A 24 -38.58 71.01 55.47
N ALA A 25 -38.11 72.09 56.10
CA ALA A 25 -36.77 72.19 56.72
C ALA A 25 -36.65 71.27 57.95
N ALA A 26 -37.72 71.15 58.78
CA ALA A 26 -37.71 70.24 59.93
C ALA A 26 -37.77 68.76 59.54
N GLY A 27 -38.41 68.39 58.35
CA GLY A 27 -38.45 67.07 57.83
C GLY A 27 -37.09 66.57 57.25
N LEU A 28 -36.28 67.51 56.80
CA LEU A 28 -34.93 67.15 56.25
C LEU A 28 -33.85 66.99 57.36
N ALA A 29 -34.06 67.49 58.54
CA ALA A 29 -33.12 67.29 59.64
C ALA A 29 -33.30 65.93 60.39
N ALA A 30 -34.42 65.20 60.18
CA ALA A 30 -34.68 63.92 60.84
C ALA A 30 -34.11 62.73 60.11
N CYS A 31 -33.59 62.88 58.87
CA CYS A 31 -33.00 61.79 58.09
C CYS A 31 -31.45 61.75 58.15
N GLY A 32 -30.84 62.43 59.09
CA GLY A 32 -29.37 62.54 59.16
C GLY A 32 -28.67 61.63 60.16
N GLN A 33 -29.34 60.61 60.72
CA GLN A 33 -28.60 59.56 61.43
C GLN A 33 -28.45 58.36 60.52
N GLY A 34 -27.46 58.47 59.63
CA GLY A 34 -26.96 57.39 58.88
C GLY A 34 -26.38 56.33 59.81
N GLN A 35 -27.15 55.28 60.06
CA GLN A 35 -26.53 54.03 60.47
C GLN A 35 -25.46 53.66 59.45
N PRO A 36 -24.23 53.35 59.92
CA PRO A 36 -23.27 52.81 58.97
C PRO A 36 -23.92 51.59 58.41
N ALA A 37 -24.28 51.61 57.10
CA ALA A 37 -24.68 50.47 56.34
C ALA A 37 -23.49 49.50 56.42
N GLY A 38 -23.63 48.55 57.35
CA GLY A 38 -22.76 47.37 57.30
C GLY A 38 -22.94 46.77 55.94
N GLY A 39 -22.01 47.04 55.05
CA GLY A 39 -21.94 46.42 53.77
C GLY A 39 -21.91 44.94 54.03
N HIS A 40 -23.00 44.30 53.68
CA HIS A 40 -23.01 42.86 53.50
C HIS A 40 -22.12 42.64 52.25
N GLY A 41 -20.81 42.84 52.45
CA GLY A 41 -19.82 42.40 51.46
C GLY A 41 -20.02 40.89 51.39
N PHE A 42 -20.52 40.42 50.25
CA PHE A 42 -20.45 39.02 49.98
C PHE A 42 -19.03 38.56 50.33
N PRO A 43 -18.89 37.48 51.10
CA PRO A 43 -17.53 36.97 51.36
C PRO A 43 -16.84 36.79 50.02
N PRO A 44 -15.55 37.19 49.91
CA PRO A 44 -14.83 37.06 48.65
C PRO A 44 -14.98 35.66 48.18
N ALA A 45 -15.38 35.51 46.92
CA ALA A 45 -15.55 34.21 46.30
C ALA A 45 -14.28 33.39 46.47
N GLN A 46 -14.37 32.24 47.10
CA GLN A 46 -13.23 31.36 47.20
C GLN A 46 -12.96 30.79 45.79
N VAL A 47 -11.89 31.26 45.19
CA VAL A 47 -11.40 30.81 43.89
C VAL A 47 -10.21 29.90 44.12
N THR A 48 -10.27 28.73 43.53
CA THR A 48 -9.13 27.83 43.49
C THR A 48 -8.25 28.23 42.29
N ILE A 49 -7.06 28.75 42.58
CA ILE A 49 -6.09 29.08 41.56
C ILE A 49 -5.29 27.80 41.24
N ALA A 50 -5.41 27.30 40.02
CA ALA A 50 -4.51 26.27 39.54
C ALA A 50 -3.36 26.92 38.76
N THR A 51 -2.14 26.64 39.16
CA THR A 51 -0.96 27.05 38.38
C THR A 51 -0.85 26.19 37.16
N VAL A 52 -1.04 26.80 36.00
CA VAL A 52 -0.86 26.10 34.72
C VAL A 52 0.62 26.06 34.40
N ALA A 53 1.22 24.90 34.49
CA ALA A 53 2.58 24.65 33.99
C ALA A 53 2.53 24.17 32.52
N THR A 54 3.47 24.67 31.75
CA THR A 54 3.66 24.12 30.35
C THR A 54 4.15 22.70 30.47
N ARG A 55 3.49 21.78 29.74
CA ARG A 55 3.89 20.37 29.62
C ARG A 55 3.76 19.93 28.20
N ASP A 56 4.61 19.00 27.79
CA ASP A 56 4.49 18.34 26.52
C ASP A 56 3.28 17.42 26.53
N LEU A 57 2.47 17.52 25.48
CA LEU A 57 1.30 16.67 25.29
C LEU A 57 1.50 15.82 24.05
N PRO A 58 1.16 14.52 24.10
CA PRO A 58 1.14 13.70 22.89
C PRO A 58 0.07 14.23 21.94
N VAL A 59 0.44 14.41 20.68
CA VAL A 59 -0.47 14.78 19.60
C VAL A 59 -0.76 13.54 18.81
N SER A 60 -2.03 13.28 18.51
CA SER A 60 -2.48 12.19 17.64
C SER A 60 -3.28 12.75 16.48
N TRP A 61 -3.10 12.15 15.31
CA TRP A 61 -3.88 12.42 14.11
C TRP A 61 -4.66 11.19 13.74
N GLU A 62 -5.83 11.36 13.18
CA GLU A 62 -6.69 10.27 12.73
C GLU A 62 -6.96 10.42 11.23
N TYR A 63 -6.62 9.39 10.47
CA TYR A 63 -6.78 9.34 9.02
C TYR A 63 -7.60 8.11 8.63
N VAL A 64 -8.34 8.24 7.55
CA VAL A 64 -9.06 7.11 6.96
C VAL A 64 -8.15 6.40 5.98
N GLY A 65 -7.94 5.09 6.19
CA GLY A 65 -7.19 4.22 5.29
C GLY A 65 -8.01 3.01 4.87
N GLN A 66 -7.56 2.34 3.81
CA GLN A 66 -8.12 1.07 3.37
C GLN A 66 -7.07 -0.02 3.46
N THR A 67 -7.44 -1.18 4.02
CA THR A 67 -6.53 -2.32 4.03
C THR A 67 -6.35 -2.88 2.62
N THR A 68 -5.10 -3.12 2.23
CA THR A 68 -4.75 -3.77 0.97
C THR A 68 -3.67 -4.82 1.19
N GLY A 69 -3.56 -5.77 0.28
CA GLY A 69 -2.42 -6.68 0.29
C GLY A 69 -1.11 -5.94 0.10
N SER A 70 -0.05 -6.40 0.74
CA SER A 70 1.28 -5.82 0.54
C SER A 70 1.81 -6.04 -0.88
N LYS A 71 1.34 -7.11 -1.53
CA LYS A 71 1.64 -7.43 -2.93
C LYS A 71 0.45 -8.12 -3.56
N ASP A 72 0.06 -7.64 -4.73
CA ASP A 72 -0.90 -8.29 -5.60
C ASP A 72 -0.14 -8.87 -6.80
N VAL A 73 -0.12 -10.20 -6.89
CA VAL A 73 0.60 -10.92 -7.94
C VAL A 73 -0.39 -11.52 -8.92
N GLU A 74 -0.34 -11.03 -10.14
CA GLU A 74 -1.13 -11.58 -11.24
C GLU A 74 -0.57 -12.93 -11.69
N VAL A 75 -1.40 -13.93 -11.70
CA VAL A 75 -1.09 -15.26 -12.26
C VAL A 75 -1.64 -15.34 -13.67
N ARG A 76 -0.74 -15.34 -14.66
CA ARG A 76 -1.08 -15.40 -16.09
C ARG A 76 -0.66 -16.72 -16.69
N ALA A 77 -1.39 -17.15 -17.72
CA ALA A 77 -1.00 -18.32 -18.53
C ALA A 77 0.35 -18.03 -19.22
N ARG A 78 1.29 -18.98 -19.16
CA ARG A 78 2.60 -18.88 -19.83
C ARG A 78 2.65 -19.61 -21.17
N VAL A 79 1.66 -20.48 -21.39
CA VAL A 79 1.48 -21.25 -22.63
C VAL A 79 0.03 -21.11 -23.11
N THR A 80 -0.16 -21.24 -24.40
CA THR A 80 -1.50 -21.25 -25.01
C THR A 80 -2.06 -22.67 -24.99
N GLY A 81 -3.33 -22.81 -24.60
CA GLY A 81 -4.02 -24.10 -24.54
C GLY A 81 -5.41 -23.99 -23.93
N ILE A 82 -6.07 -25.11 -23.77
CA ILE A 82 -7.37 -25.20 -23.08
C ILE A 82 -7.13 -25.36 -21.58
N LEU A 83 -7.82 -24.57 -20.77
CA LEU A 83 -7.81 -24.73 -19.32
C LEU A 83 -8.58 -25.97 -18.93
N GLU A 84 -7.91 -27.04 -18.49
CA GLU A 84 -8.58 -28.31 -18.16
C GLU A 84 -9.20 -28.29 -16.78
N LYS A 85 -8.43 -27.82 -15.76
CA LYS A 85 -8.87 -27.89 -14.36
C LYS A 85 -8.42 -26.69 -13.55
N LYS A 86 -9.26 -26.33 -12.57
CA LYS A 86 -8.94 -25.44 -11.46
C LYS A 86 -8.71 -26.29 -10.20
N LEU A 87 -7.53 -26.15 -9.58
CA LEU A 87 -7.06 -27.02 -8.49
C LEU A 87 -7.03 -26.32 -7.11
N TYR A 88 -7.59 -25.12 -6.98
CA TYR A 88 -7.61 -24.34 -5.74
C TYR A 88 -9.01 -23.89 -5.36
N ALA A 89 -9.21 -23.56 -4.09
CA ALA A 89 -10.43 -22.93 -3.60
C ALA A 89 -10.32 -21.40 -3.74
N GLU A 90 -11.27 -20.78 -4.42
CA GLU A 90 -11.34 -19.33 -4.59
C GLU A 90 -11.54 -18.62 -3.23
N GLY A 91 -10.83 -17.51 -3.02
CA GLY A 91 -10.83 -16.81 -1.74
C GLY A 91 -10.03 -17.50 -0.63
N GLY A 92 -9.47 -18.69 -0.90
CA GLY A 92 -8.71 -19.45 0.07
C GLY A 92 -7.20 -19.11 0.10
N PRO A 93 -6.51 -19.47 1.20
CA PRO A 93 -5.07 -19.32 1.28
C PRO A 93 -4.34 -20.29 0.37
N VAL A 94 -3.30 -19.82 -0.29
CA VAL A 94 -2.42 -20.61 -1.15
C VAL A 94 -0.97 -20.49 -0.70
N ARG A 95 -0.18 -21.55 -0.97
CA ARG A 95 1.25 -21.61 -0.67
C ARG A 95 2.08 -21.50 -1.94
N PRO A 96 3.31 -21.01 -1.89
CA PRO A 96 4.21 -21.01 -3.04
C PRO A 96 4.38 -22.42 -3.60
N GLY A 97 4.32 -22.57 -4.94
CA GLY A 97 4.41 -23.86 -5.63
C GLY A 97 3.11 -24.68 -5.61
N GLN A 98 2.07 -24.27 -4.91
CA GLN A 98 0.78 -24.97 -4.93
C GLN A 98 0.16 -24.89 -6.32
N PRO A 99 -0.31 -26.02 -6.91
CA PRO A 99 -0.96 -26.02 -8.21
C PRO A 99 -2.30 -25.29 -8.15
N LEU A 100 -2.51 -24.38 -9.10
CA LEU A 100 -3.72 -23.57 -9.21
C LEU A 100 -4.57 -24.01 -10.41
N PHE A 101 -3.91 -24.20 -11.56
CA PHE A 101 -4.60 -24.57 -12.80
C PHE A 101 -3.79 -25.59 -13.58
N GLU A 102 -4.50 -26.36 -14.39
CA GLU A 102 -3.93 -27.29 -15.34
C GLU A 102 -4.43 -26.95 -16.75
N ILE A 103 -3.48 -26.70 -17.66
CA ILE A 103 -3.73 -26.44 -19.09
C ILE A 103 -3.47 -27.73 -19.83
N ASP A 104 -4.22 -28.03 -20.90
CA ASP A 104 -4.04 -29.25 -21.73
C ASP A 104 -2.57 -29.38 -22.15
N SER A 105 -1.94 -30.39 -21.59
CA SER A 105 -0.53 -30.71 -21.84
C SER A 105 -0.29 -31.63 -23.03
N LYS A 106 -1.32 -32.28 -23.57
CA LYS A 106 -1.18 -33.32 -24.59
C LYS A 106 -0.48 -32.82 -25.85
N PRO A 107 -0.80 -31.62 -26.41
CA PRO A 107 -0.11 -31.12 -27.61
C PRO A 107 1.37 -30.87 -27.34
N LEU A 108 1.71 -30.26 -26.19
CA LEU A 108 3.10 -29.96 -25.79
C LEU A 108 3.86 -31.25 -25.44
N GLN A 109 3.20 -32.26 -24.86
CA GLN A 109 3.81 -33.56 -24.61
C GLN A 109 4.15 -34.28 -25.92
N ALA A 110 3.26 -34.25 -26.93
CA ALA A 110 3.54 -34.79 -28.24
C ALA A 110 4.72 -34.08 -28.92
N GLN A 111 4.78 -32.75 -28.81
CA GLN A 111 5.90 -31.97 -29.33
C GLN A 111 7.22 -32.31 -28.61
N TYR A 112 7.19 -32.45 -27.28
CA TYR A 112 8.37 -32.86 -26.51
C TYR A 112 8.89 -34.22 -26.92
N ASN A 113 7.99 -35.20 -27.12
CA ASN A 113 8.36 -36.55 -27.59
C ASN A 113 9.00 -36.52 -28.98
N ALA A 114 8.52 -35.66 -29.89
CA ALA A 114 9.11 -35.47 -31.20
C ALA A 114 10.54 -34.90 -31.12
N VAL A 115 10.78 -33.91 -30.27
CA VAL A 115 12.11 -33.31 -30.06
C VAL A 115 13.04 -34.31 -29.37
N LEU A 116 12.57 -35.17 -28.46
CA LEU A 116 13.38 -36.24 -27.88
C LEU A 116 13.85 -37.24 -28.94
N ALA A 117 13.06 -37.53 -29.94
CA ALA A 117 13.49 -38.35 -31.06
C ALA A 117 14.60 -37.70 -31.91
N GLU A 118 14.56 -36.34 -32.05
CA GLU A 118 15.66 -35.59 -32.69
C GLU A 118 16.95 -35.65 -31.85
N VAL A 119 16.88 -35.55 -30.53
CA VAL A 119 18.02 -35.77 -29.64
C VAL A 119 18.62 -37.15 -29.80
N ALA A 120 17.77 -38.19 -29.80
CA ALA A 120 18.23 -39.56 -29.99
C ALA A 120 18.94 -39.76 -31.35
N ARG A 121 18.42 -39.13 -32.41
CA ARG A 121 19.07 -39.15 -33.74
C ARG A 121 20.42 -38.44 -33.70
N ALA A 122 20.51 -37.28 -33.06
CA ALA A 122 21.77 -36.54 -32.93
C ALA A 122 22.80 -37.31 -32.09
N GLN A 123 22.39 -37.98 -31.02
CA GLN A 123 23.25 -38.84 -30.22
C GLN A 123 23.81 -40.00 -31.05
N ALA A 124 22.97 -40.61 -31.89
CA ALA A 124 23.46 -41.67 -32.80
C ALA A 124 24.49 -41.15 -33.81
N ALA A 125 24.30 -39.92 -34.33
CA ALA A 125 25.24 -39.29 -35.24
C ALA A 125 26.57 -39.01 -34.57
N VAL A 126 26.54 -38.52 -33.33
CA VAL A 126 27.79 -38.30 -32.50
C VAL A 126 28.52 -39.63 -32.32
N ALA A 127 27.78 -40.67 -31.86
CA ALA A 127 28.38 -41.96 -31.62
C ALA A 127 29.00 -42.57 -32.91
N GLN A 128 28.40 -42.33 -34.09
CA GLN A 128 28.93 -42.77 -35.38
C GLN A 128 30.21 -41.97 -35.70
N ALA A 129 30.18 -40.64 -35.63
CA ALA A 129 31.34 -39.77 -35.98
C ALA A 129 32.52 -40.00 -35.04
N GLU A 130 32.28 -40.21 -33.75
CA GLU A 130 33.27 -40.50 -32.75
C GLU A 130 33.97 -41.88 -33.02
N ARG A 131 33.19 -42.91 -33.36
CA ARG A 131 33.76 -44.20 -33.71
C ARG A 131 34.67 -44.07 -34.96
N GLU A 132 34.25 -43.28 -35.95
CA GLU A 132 35.04 -43.07 -37.17
C GLU A 132 36.32 -42.29 -36.85
N SER A 133 36.25 -41.19 -36.11
CA SER A 133 37.41 -40.41 -35.66
C SER A 133 38.36 -41.27 -34.82
N ALA A 134 37.86 -42.07 -33.87
CA ALA A 134 38.67 -42.99 -33.07
C ALA A 134 39.34 -44.11 -33.90
N ARG A 135 38.75 -44.52 -35.02
CA ARG A 135 39.30 -45.47 -35.92
C ARG A 135 40.42 -44.86 -36.77
N LEU A 136 40.22 -43.67 -37.35
CA LEU A 136 41.15 -43.05 -38.30
C LEU A 136 42.35 -42.42 -37.64
N LYS A 137 42.22 -41.85 -36.46
CA LYS A 137 43.31 -41.19 -35.74
C LYS A 137 44.56 -42.07 -35.58
N PRO A 138 44.54 -43.30 -35.02
CA PRO A 138 45.70 -44.18 -34.90
C PRO A 138 46.22 -44.68 -36.24
N LEU A 139 45.40 -44.74 -37.29
CA LEU A 139 45.82 -45.12 -38.64
C LEU A 139 46.60 -43.99 -39.31
N ALA A 140 46.24 -42.74 -39.11
CA ALA A 140 46.98 -41.55 -39.57
C ALA A 140 48.37 -41.47 -38.89
N GLU A 141 48.45 -41.73 -37.58
CA GLU A 141 49.69 -41.78 -36.83
C GLU A 141 50.68 -42.81 -37.39
N ARG A 142 50.14 -43.94 -37.90
CA ARG A 142 50.93 -44.99 -38.57
C ARG A 142 51.10 -44.76 -40.09
N ARG A 143 50.65 -43.59 -40.60
CA ARG A 143 50.66 -43.23 -42.03
C ARG A 143 49.91 -44.21 -42.94
N ALA A 144 48.92 -44.94 -42.39
CA ALA A 144 48.09 -45.88 -43.13
C ALA A 144 46.90 -45.19 -43.83
N VAL A 145 46.54 -43.96 -43.43
CA VAL A 145 45.55 -43.04 -44.04
C VAL A 145 46.10 -41.64 -44.12
N GLY A 146 45.50 -40.79 -44.94
CA GLY A 146 45.90 -39.40 -45.08
C GLY A 146 45.57 -38.61 -43.83
N GLN A 147 46.46 -37.63 -43.45
CA GLN A 147 46.22 -36.75 -42.31
C GLN A 147 44.91 -35.97 -42.47
N LYS A 148 44.64 -35.49 -43.68
CA LYS A 148 43.41 -34.78 -44.00
C LYS A 148 42.15 -35.60 -43.66
N GLU A 149 42.16 -36.89 -43.97
CA GLU A 149 41.00 -37.79 -43.72
C GLU A 149 40.77 -37.96 -42.21
N ALA A 150 41.82 -38.06 -41.42
CA ALA A 150 41.69 -38.07 -39.95
C ALA A 150 41.19 -36.75 -39.38
N ASP A 151 41.69 -35.60 -39.88
CA ASP A 151 41.27 -34.28 -39.46
C ASP A 151 39.82 -33.99 -39.86
N ASP A 152 39.38 -34.41 -41.03
CA ASP A 152 37.97 -34.33 -41.49
C ASP A 152 37.05 -35.18 -40.60
N ALA A 153 37.49 -36.35 -40.14
CA ALA A 153 36.70 -37.17 -39.22
C ALA A 153 36.60 -36.55 -37.82
N VAL A 154 37.67 -35.91 -37.34
CA VAL A 154 37.63 -35.15 -36.08
C VAL A 154 36.65 -33.97 -36.18
N SER A 155 36.77 -33.18 -37.25
CA SER A 155 35.87 -32.06 -37.51
C SER A 155 34.41 -32.49 -37.63
N THR A 156 34.15 -33.65 -38.26
CA THR A 156 32.81 -34.24 -38.36
C THR A 156 32.26 -34.63 -36.97
N ALA A 157 33.12 -35.18 -36.10
CA ALA A 157 32.70 -35.52 -34.73
C ALA A 157 32.39 -34.26 -33.91
N GLU A 158 33.15 -33.19 -34.07
CA GLU A 158 32.92 -31.89 -33.42
C GLU A 158 31.61 -31.25 -33.90
N LEU A 159 31.34 -31.28 -35.21
CA LEU A 159 30.08 -30.81 -35.79
C LEU A 159 28.89 -31.62 -35.26
N ALA A 160 29.00 -32.95 -35.18
CA ALA A 160 27.97 -33.82 -34.64
C ALA A 160 27.68 -33.52 -33.17
N ARG A 161 28.70 -33.26 -32.34
CA ARG A 161 28.56 -32.83 -30.94
C ARG A 161 27.82 -31.47 -30.81
N ALA A 162 28.20 -30.54 -31.69
CA ALA A 162 27.51 -29.24 -31.71
C ALA A 162 26.04 -29.42 -32.11
N GLY A 163 25.74 -30.28 -33.06
CA GLY A 163 24.39 -30.64 -33.44
C GLY A 163 23.55 -31.29 -32.31
N LEU A 164 24.20 -32.19 -31.53
CA LEU A 164 23.54 -32.77 -30.33
C LEU A 164 23.22 -31.69 -29.29
N LYS A 165 24.17 -30.86 -29.01
CA LYS A 165 23.96 -29.76 -28.05
C LYS A 165 22.81 -28.82 -28.46
N ALA A 166 22.67 -28.55 -29.76
CA ALA A 166 21.54 -27.76 -30.28
C ALA A 166 20.20 -28.49 -30.11
N ALA A 167 20.15 -29.79 -30.37
CA ALA A 167 18.94 -30.61 -30.18
C ALA A 167 18.55 -30.69 -28.68
N GLU A 168 19.51 -30.86 -27.80
CA GLU A 168 19.29 -30.87 -26.35
C GLU A 168 18.74 -29.54 -25.85
N ALA A 169 19.29 -28.40 -26.33
CA ALA A 169 18.79 -27.07 -25.99
C ALA A 169 17.33 -26.88 -26.43
N ARG A 170 16.98 -27.37 -27.62
CA ARG A 170 15.59 -27.35 -28.10
C ARG A 170 14.67 -28.24 -27.26
N ALA A 171 15.14 -29.39 -26.83
CA ALA A 171 14.38 -30.28 -25.95
C ALA A 171 14.12 -29.61 -24.60
N ALA A 172 15.11 -28.93 -24.04
CA ALA A 172 14.95 -28.18 -22.79
C ALA A 172 13.93 -27.05 -22.90
N GLU A 173 13.90 -26.33 -24.02
CA GLU A 173 12.88 -25.29 -24.29
C GLU A 173 11.46 -25.86 -24.29
N VAL A 174 11.23 -26.96 -25.04
CA VAL A 174 9.91 -27.57 -25.12
C VAL A 174 9.51 -28.18 -23.78
N GLN A 175 10.45 -28.76 -23.03
CA GLN A 175 10.22 -29.27 -21.69
C GLN A 175 9.79 -28.17 -20.72
N LEU A 176 10.42 -26.99 -20.80
CA LEU A 176 10.05 -25.83 -20.00
C LEU A 176 8.62 -25.38 -20.31
N ASN A 177 8.26 -25.32 -21.59
CA ASN A 177 6.91 -24.97 -22.02
C ASN A 177 5.88 -26.02 -21.56
N LEU A 178 6.21 -27.29 -21.57
CA LEU A 178 5.40 -28.36 -20.99
C LEU A 178 5.23 -28.17 -19.49
N GLY A 179 6.28 -27.75 -18.77
CA GLY A 179 6.20 -27.42 -17.34
C GLY A 179 5.21 -26.28 -17.04
N TYR A 180 5.08 -25.33 -17.95
CA TYR A 180 4.15 -24.19 -17.79
C TYR A 180 2.68 -24.54 -17.98
N THR A 181 2.34 -25.75 -18.40
CA THR A 181 0.95 -26.24 -18.40
C THR A 181 0.40 -26.41 -16.98
N LYS A 182 1.28 -26.62 -16.00
CA LYS A 182 0.94 -26.61 -14.57
C LYS A 182 1.20 -25.24 -14.02
N VAL A 183 0.13 -24.49 -13.81
CA VAL A 183 0.21 -23.13 -13.29
C VAL A 183 0.21 -23.18 -11.77
N ASN A 184 1.33 -22.81 -11.16
CA ASN A 184 1.52 -22.82 -9.71
C ASN A 184 1.49 -21.42 -9.13
N ALA A 185 1.15 -21.30 -7.84
CA ALA A 185 1.20 -20.06 -7.07
C ALA A 185 2.66 -19.59 -6.93
N PRO A 186 2.98 -18.34 -7.36
CA PRO A 186 4.33 -17.81 -7.23
C PRO A 186 4.66 -17.34 -5.80
N VAL A 187 3.63 -16.96 -5.02
CA VAL A 187 3.74 -16.44 -3.65
C VAL A 187 2.68 -17.03 -2.74
N ALA A 188 2.89 -16.93 -1.43
CA ALA A 188 1.84 -17.21 -0.45
C ALA A 188 0.87 -16.02 -0.38
N GLY A 189 -0.42 -16.30 -0.17
CA GLY A 189 -1.43 -15.24 -0.02
C GLY A 189 -2.84 -15.79 -0.11
N LEU A 190 -3.80 -14.88 -0.26
CA LEU A 190 -5.19 -15.21 -0.56
C LEU A 190 -5.41 -15.17 -2.07
N SER A 191 -5.96 -16.25 -2.61
CA SER A 191 -6.31 -16.33 -4.03
C SER A 191 -7.63 -15.61 -4.30
N SER A 192 -7.69 -14.89 -5.41
CA SER A 192 -8.94 -14.36 -5.94
C SER A 192 -9.74 -15.44 -6.69
N ARG A 193 -10.90 -15.05 -7.20
CA ARG A 193 -11.67 -15.89 -8.12
C ARG A 193 -10.90 -16.18 -9.41
N ALA A 194 -11.22 -17.26 -10.08
CA ALA A 194 -10.74 -17.56 -11.42
C ALA A 194 -11.37 -16.57 -12.44
N MET A 195 -10.54 -15.98 -13.29
CA MET A 195 -11.00 -15.07 -14.35
C MET A 195 -11.41 -15.84 -15.63
N LYS A 196 -11.05 -17.11 -15.72
CA LYS A 196 -11.41 -18.01 -16.81
C LYS A 196 -11.96 -19.32 -16.25
N SER A 197 -13.00 -19.84 -16.92
CA SER A 197 -13.61 -21.11 -16.57
C SER A 197 -12.88 -22.28 -17.22
N GLU A 198 -13.02 -23.46 -16.66
CA GLU A 198 -12.59 -24.71 -17.30
C GLU A 198 -13.21 -24.85 -18.68
N GLY A 199 -12.45 -25.37 -19.63
CA GLY A 199 -12.81 -25.43 -21.05
C GLY A 199 -12.49 -24.17 -21.86
N SER A 200 -12.09 -23.07 -21.22
CA SER A 200 -11.74 -21.83 -21.93
C SER A 200 -10.36 -21.92 -22.59
N LEU A 201 -10.23 -21.32 -23.77
CA LEU A 201 -8.92 -21.08 -24.37
C LEU A 201 -8.19 -19.97 -23.60
N VAL A 202 -6.93 -20.20 -23.27
CA VAL A 202 -6.03 -19.25 -22.67
C VAL A 202 -4.84 -19.00 -23.59
N ASN A 203 -4.39 -17.74 -23.67
CA ASN A 203 -3.27 -17.30 -24.49
C ASN A 203 -2.06 -17.00 -23.61
N ALA A 204 -0.88 -17.40 -24.07
CA ALA A 204 0.38 -17.18 -23.38
C ALA A 204 0.63 -15.69 -23.13
N ASN A 205 1.04 -15.35 -21.89
CA ASN A 205 1.41 -14.02 -21.40
C ASN A 205 0.28 -12.96 -21.40
N GLU A 206 -0.87 -13.24 -21.98
CA GLU A 206 -2.00 -12.33 -22.12
C GLU A 206 -3.10 -12.64 -21.09
N THR A 207 -3.51 -13.89 -21.00
CA THR A 207 -4.67 -14.29 -20.21
C THR A 207 -4.37 -14.27 -18.71
N LEU A 208 -5.05 -13.38 -17.98
CA LEU A 208 -5.08 -13.37 -16.52
C LEU A 208 -5.96 -14.54 -16.03
N LEU A 209 -5.40 -15.39 -15.18
CA LEU A 209 -6.09 -16.53 -14.59
C LEU A 209 -6.66 -16.22 -13.22
N THR A 210 -5.85 -15.64 -12.35
CA THR A 210 -6.24 -15.18 -11.00
C THR A 210 -5.23 -14.16 -10.47
N VAL A 211 -5.56 -13.55 -9.33
CA VAL A 211 -4.64 -12.67 -8.57
C VAL A 211 -4.43 -13.30 -7.20
N ILE A 212 -3.21 -13.25 -6.70
CA ILE A 212 -2.88 -13.67 -5.34
C ILE A 212 -2.45 -12.42 -4.57
N SER A 213 -3.19 -12.12 -3.50
CA SER A 213 -2.92 -10.98 -2.61
C SER A 213 -2.19 -11.46 -1.37
N GLN A 214 -0.99 -10.97 -1.16
CA GLN A 214 -0.23 -11.23 0.05
C GLN A 214 -0.76 -10.31 1.17
N VAL A 215 -1.41 -10.90 2.17
CA VAL A 215 -2.05 -10.17 3.28
C VAL A 215 -1.23 -10.15 4.57
N ASP A 216 -0.06 -10.77 4.57
CA ASP A 216 0.90 -10.72 5.69
C ASP A 216 2.29 -10.39 5.12
N PRO A 217 2.82 -9.18 5.40
CA PRO A 217 2.15 -8.07 6.08
C PRO A 217 0.99 -7.47 5.28
N ILE A 218 0.03 -6.85 5.97
CA ILE A 218 -1.04 -6.07 5.36
C ILE A 218 -0.63 -4.59 5.33
N TRP A 219 -1.00 -3.90 4.28
CA TRP A 219 -0.77 -2.48 4.13
C TRP A 219 -2.06 -1.68 4.31
N VAL A 220 -1.91 -0.48 4.86
CA VAL A 220 -3.02 0.45 5.07
C VAL A 220 -2.60 1.80 4.49
N PRO A 221 -2.74 2.01 3.18
CA PRO A 221 -2.51 3.32 2.59
C PRO A 221 -3.54 4.32 3.12
N PHE A 222 -3.05 5.50 3.48
CA PHE A 222 -3.85 6.65 3.88
C PHE A 222 -3.26 7.92 3.28
N ASN A 223 -4.08 8.96 3.17
CA ASN A 223 -3.69 10.20 2.51
C ASN A 223 -3.68 11.36 3.49
N ILE A 224 -2.63 12.17 3.41
CA ILE A 224 -2.49 13.44 4.13
C ILE A 224 -2.52 14.57 3.10
N SER A 225 -3.31 15.61 3.34
CA SER A 225 -3.34 16.76 2.44
C SER A 225 -2.04 17.56 2.49
N GLU A 226 -1.64 18.16 1.36
CA GLU A 226 -0.45 19.04 1.31
C GLU A 226 -0.55 20.18 2.32
N ASN A 227 -1.73 20.79 2.49
CA ASN A 227 -1.93 21.87 3.44
C ASN A 227 -1.66 21.43 4.88
N GLU A 228 -2.10 20.25 5.26
CA GLU A 228 -1.86 19.68 6.59
C GLU A 228 -0.37 19.38 6.80
N GLN A 229 0.28 18.80 5.80
CA GLN A 229 1.72 18.56 5.84
C GLN A 229 2.53 19.87 6.00
N LEU A 230 2.14 20.93 5.27
CA LEU A 230 2.76 22.24 5.40
C LEU A 230 2.57 22.85 6.79
N GLU A 231 1.38 22.68 7.38
CA GLU A 231 1.11 23.17 8.72
C GLU A 231 1.93 22.41 9.77
N VAL A 232 2.02 21.09 9.67
CA VAL A 232 2.90 20.27 10.51
C VAL A 232 4.35 20.75 10.40
N ASN A 233 4.85 20.97 9.18
CA ASN A 233 6.21 21.46 8.96
C ASN A 233 6.45 22.85 9.58
N LYS A 234 5.46 23.77 9.50
CA LYS A 234 5.55 25.08 10.17
C LYS A 234 5.61 24.95 11.70
N GLN A 235 4.84 24.05 12.27
CA GLN A 235 4.84 23.81 13.73
C GLN A 235 6.16 23.21 14.19
N VAL A 236 6.73 22.29 13.41
CA VAL A 236 8.07 21.72 13.65
C VAL A 236 9.14 22.82 13.57
N ALA A 237 9.12 23.64 12.53
CA ALA A 237 10.07 24.74 12.36
C ALA A 237 9.96 25.79 13.48
N ALA A 238 8.76 26.00 14.03
CA ALA A 238 8.51 26.88 15.17
C ALA A 238 8.86 26.24 16.54
N GLY A 239 9.34 24.99 16.57
CA GLY A 239 9.66 24.26 17.80
C GLY A 239 8.45 23.91 18.67
N ARG A 240 7.23 24.02 18.14
CA ARG A 240 5.98 23.70 18.85
C ARG A 240 5.60 22.23 18.73
N LEU A 241 6.14 21.53 17.74
CA LEU A 241 5.91 20.13 17.49
C LEU A 241 7.25 19.42 17.31
N VAL A 242 7.43 18.30 17.99
CA VAL A 242 8.59 17.43 17.83
C VAL A 242 8.11 16.12 17.22
N LEU A 243 8.58 15.83 16.02
CA LEU A 243 8.28 14.55 15.36
C LEU A 243 9.24 13.47 15.86
N PRO A 244 8.79 12.22 15.93
CA PRO A 244 9.66 11.10 16.26
C PRO A 244 10.75 10.94 15.20
N ARG A 245 11.94 10.49 15.59
CA ARG A 245 13.02 10.17 14.67
C ARG A 245 12.68 8.90 13.89
N ASP A 246 13.17 8.81 12.66
CA ASP A 246 13.09 7.61 11.81
C ASP A 246 11.65 7.11 11.53
N ASN A 247 10.71 8.03 11.36
CA ASN A 247 9.29 7.69 11.15
C ASN A 247 8.69 6.75 12.21
N GLY A 248 9.23 6.78 13.43
CA GLY A 248 8.81 5.94 14.55
C GLY A 248 7.47 6.35 15.14
N PHE A 249 6.44 6.54 14.31
CA PHE A 249 5.07 6.78 14.76
C PHE A 249 4.43 5.50 15.24
N ASP A 250 3.78 5.55 16.40
CA ASP A 250 2.93 4.47 16.86
C ASP A 250 1.58 4.56 16.15
N VAL A 251 1.31 3.64 15.24
CA VAL A 251 0.08 3.60 14.47
C VAL A 251 -0.89 2.61 15.08
N VAL A 252 -2.06 3.09 15.47
CA VAL A 252 -3.16 2.28 16.00
C VAL A 252 -4.29 2.26 14.99
N LEU A 253 -4.75 1.07 14.61
CA LEU A 253 -5.84 0.90 13.66
C LEU A 253 -7.15 0.73 14.42
N LYS A 254 -8.13 1.58 14.12
CA LYS A 254 -9.52 1.42 14.52
C LYS A 254 -10.30 0.83 13.36
N LEU A 255 -10.99 -0.27 13.59
CA LEU A 255 -11.84 -0.91 12.58
C LEU A 255 -13.18 -0.18 12.45
N ALA A 256 -13.90 -0.46 11.35
CA ALA A 256 -15.20 0.18 11.09
C ALA A 256 -16.28 -0.08 12.16
N ASP A 257 -16.13 -1.16 12.94
CA ASP A 257 -16.98 -1.49 14.09
C ASP A 257 -16.60 -0.73 15.38
N GLY A 258 -15.57 0.14 15.32
CA GLY A 258 -15.05 0.90 16.46
C GLY A 258 -14.05 0.12 17.32
N THR A 259 -13.79 -1.14 17.04
CA THR A 259 -12.78 -1.92 17.77
C THR A 259 -11.37 -1.54 17.36
N THR A 260 -10.43 -1.66 18.28
CA THR A 260 -9.01 -1.42 18.01
C THR A 260 -8.36 -2.72 17.58
N PHE A 261 -7.63 -2.67 16.45
CA PHE A 261 -6.85 -3.83 16.01
C PHE A 261 -5.72 -4.15 17.01
N PRO A 262 -5.52 -5.41 17.42
CA PRO A 262 -4.65 -5.75 18.55
C PRO A 262 -3.15 -5.58 18.28
N ARG A 263 -2.75 -5.33 17.03
CA ARG A 263 -1.35 -5.09 16.66
C ARG A 263 -1.14 -3.63 16.28
N GLN A 264 -0.02 -3.08 16.70
CA GLN A 264 0.41 -1.75 16.27
C GLN A 264 1.04 -1.82 14.88
N GLY A 265 0.76 -0.82 14.06
CA GLY A 265 1.38 -0.60 12.77
C GLY A 265 2.58 0.34 12.89
N ARG A 266 3.33 0.46 11.80
CA ARG A 266 4.40 1.46 11.60
C ARG A 266 4.25 2.08 10.24
N ILE A 267 4.61 3.35 10.12
CA ILE A 267 4.71 3.99 8.80
C ILE A 267 5.97 3.45 8.13
N ASN A 268 5.79 2.71 7.06
CA ASN A 268 6.86 2.09 6.30
C ASN A 268 7.35 2.99 5.16
N PHE A 269 6.44 3.74 4.56
CA PHE A 269 6.70 4.48 3.34
C PHE A 269 5.80 5.74 3.27
N ALA A 270 6.37 6.82 2.77
CA ALA A 270 5.66 8.04 2.38
C ALA A 270 5.98 8.32 0.90
N ASP A 271 4.97 8.47 0.08
CA ASP A 271 5.19 8.87 -1.32
C ASP A 271 5.76 10.29 -1.34
N THR A 272 6.74 10.51 -2.21
CA THR A 272 7.35 11.83 -2.42
C THR A 272 6.58 12.67 -3.43
N ARG A 273 5.64 12.06 -4.15
CA ARG A 273 4.82 12.72 -5.17
C ARG A 273 3.44 13.05 -4.63
N ILE A 274 3.05 14.31 -4.77
CA ILE A 274 1.70 14.76 -4.51
C ILE A 274 0.82 14.29 -5.67
N ASN A 275 -0.29 13.65 -5.33
CA ASN A 275 -1.29 13.30 -6.34
C ASN A 275 -1.96 14.58 -6.86
N PRO A 276 -1.81 14.95 -8.14
CA PRO A 276 -2.30 16.24 -8.66
C PRO A 276 -3.84 16.32 -8.69
N ALA A 277 -4.54 15.20 -8.64
CA ALA A 277 -6.01 15.18 -8.62
C ALA A 277 -6.58 15.43 -7.23
N THR A 278 -5.86 15.06 -6.16
CA THR A 278 -6.35 15.15 -4.78
C THR A 278 -5.57 16.13 -3.93
N GLY A 279 -4.38 16.61 -4.38
CA GLY A 279 -3.49 17.45 -3.58
C GLY A 279 -3.01 16.77 -2.29
N ALA A 280 -2.88 15.44 -2.30
CA ALA A 280 -2.54 14.67 -1.12
C ALA A 280 -1.29 13.81 -1.35
N LEU A 281 -0.59 13.54 -0.26
CA LEU A 281 0.53 12.59 -0.14
C LEU A 281 0.00 11.27 0.40
N THR A 282 0.43 10.16 -0.16
CA THR A 282 0.06 8.82 0.30
C THR A 282 1.13 8.28 1.23
N PHE A 283 0.68 7.80 2.39
CA PHE A 283 1.50 7.09 3.38
C PHE A 283 1.02 5.63 3.49
N VAL A 284 1.94 4.75 3.84
CA VAL A 284 1.63 3.32 3.99
C VAL A 284 2.27 2.79 5.28
#